data_a7c40095b1c4214df338311239397c03
#
_entry.id   a7c40095b1c4214df338311239397c03
#
_cell.length_a   1.000
_cell.length_b   1.000
_cell.length_c   1.000
_cell.angle_alpha   90.00
_cell.angle_beta   90.00
_cell.angle_gamma   90.00
#
_symmetry.space_group_name_H-M   'P 1'
#
loop_
_entity.id
_entity.type
_entity.pdbx_description
1 polymer ?
#
loop_
_entity_poly.entity_id
_entity_poly.type
_entity_poly.pdbx_seq_one_letter_code
_entity_poly.pdbx_strand_id
1 'polypeptide(L)'
;MKTTIFAAFAVIATILVPLDAMADCTDPPQTKVNWRRCYFDGRDLSGVALSEAMLRDATFQRATLKDADLSGADAYRAKFVSTAMPGVKLDGARLIEADLTRADLTGASLKDADLRNAKLVNATLIKADFTGAKLAGADLRQADLSGATWIDGKHVCAEKSVGQCN
;
A
#
# COMPACT_ATOMS: atom_id res chain seq x y z
N MET A 1 -7.86 74.84 -0.75
CA MET A 1 -8.38 73.58 -1.32
C MET A 1 -7.39 72.48 -0.95
N LYS A 2 -7.79 71.58 -0.03
CA LYS A 2 -6.95 70.45 0.42
C LYS A 2 -7.50 69.21 -0.28
N THR A 3 -6.70 68.64 -1.18
CA THR A 3 -7.02 67.42 -1.92
C THR A 3 -6.57 66.21 -1.09
N THR A 4 -7.54 65.44 -0.59
CA THR A 4 -7.26 64.23 0.18
C THR A 4 -7.15 63.05 -0.80
N ILE A 5 -5.98 62.45 -0.93
CA ILE A 5 -5.77 61.27 -1.74
C ILE A 5 -6.11 60.04 -0.89
N PHE A 6 -7.18 59.32 -1.24
CA PHE A 6 -7.49 58.01 -0.67
C PHE A 6 -6.60 56.94 -1.35
N ALA A 7 -5.66 56.38 -0.64
CA ALA A 7 -4.93 55.21 -1.06
C ALA A 7 -5.79 53.96 -0.81
N ALA A 8 -6.26 53.32 -1.87
CA ALA A 8 -6.94 52.03 -1.80
C ALA A 8 -5.90 50.94 -1.55
N PHE A 9 -5.87 50.40 -0.34
CA PHE A 9 -5.13 49.15 -0.06
C PHE A 9 -5.87 47.97 -0.67
N ALA A 10 -5.35 47.43 -1.77
CA ALA A 10 -5.78 46.15 -2.28
C ALA A 10 -5.28 45.04 -1.34
N VAL A 11 -6.18 44.43 -0.57
CA VAL A 11 -5.89 43.22 0.19
C VAL A 11 -5.77 42.06 -0.81
N ILE A 12 -4.54 41.69 -1.14
CA ILE A 12 -4.26 40.48 -1.88
C ILE A 12 -4.49 39.33 -0.88
N ALA A 13 -5.66 38.69 -0.98
CA ALA A 13 -5.92 37.43 -0.29
C ALA A 13 -5.01 36.37 -0.90
N THR A 14 -3.87 36.10 -0.29
CA THR A 14 -3.07 34.93 -0.57
C THR A 14 -3.87 33.70 -0.17
N ILE A 15 -4.44 33.02 -1.18
CA ILE A 15 -5.02 31.70 -0.97
C ILE A 15 -3.84 30.80 -0.62
N LEU A 16 -3.65 30.52 0.67
CA LEU A 16 -2.77 29.45 1.12
C LEU A 16 -3.43 28.13 0.69
N VAL A 17 -3.02 27.62 -0.48
CA VAL A 17 -3.30 26.23 -0.82
C VAL A 17 -2.48 25.41 0.17
N PRO A 18 -3.09 24.52 0.98
CA PRO A 18 -2.31 23.69 1.88
C PRO A 18 -1.32 22.86 1.07
N LEU A 19 -0.02 22.96 1.45
CA LEU A 19 1.08 22.22 0.79
C LEU A 19 0.87 20.70 0.82
N ASP A 20 -0.02 20.20 1.68
CA ASP A 20 -0.31 18.78 1.88
C ASP A 20 -1.07 18.09 0.72
N ALA A 21 -1.44 18.84 -0.33
CA ALA A 21 -2.28 18.32 -1.42
C ALA A 21 -1.48 17.72 -2.60
N MET A 22 -0.18 17.96 -2.70
CA MET A 22 0.64 17.45 -3.80
C MET A 22 1.50 16.27 -3.34
N ALA A 23 1.55 15.23 -4.19
CA ALA A 23 2.49 14.13 -3.98
C ALA A 23 3.91 14.65 -4.21
N ASP A 24 4.80 14.51 -3.23
CA ASP A 24 6.22 14.74 -3.40
C ASP A 24 6.95 13.40 -3.33
N CYS A 25 7.40 12.93 -4.49
CA CYS A 25 8.09 11.65 -4.60
C CYS A 25 9.52 11.69 -4.04
N THR A 26 9.98 12.83 -3.59
CA THR A 26 11.29 13.04 -2.95
C THR A 26 11.20 13.07 -1.42
N ASP A 27 9.99 13.16 -0.87
CA ASP A 27 9.79 13.05 0.57
C ASP A 27 10.38 11.74 1.11
N PRO A 28 11.06 11.78 2.27
CA PRO A 28 11.57 10.57 2.89
C PRO A 28 10.42 9.65 3.33
N PRO A 29 10.68 8.32 3.41
CA PRO A 29 9.70 7.37 3.94
C PRO A 29 9.29 7.78 5.37
N GLN A 30 7.99 7.96 5.58
CA GLN A 30 7.42 8.30 6.88
C GLN A 30 5.94 7.98 6.93
N THR A 31 5.40 7.90 8.13
CA THR A 31 3.95 7.76 8.37
C THR A 31 3.17 8.88 7.66
N LYS A 32 2.07 8.50 6.98
CA LYS A 32 1.17 9.42 6.25
C LYS A 32 1.80 10.15 5.07
N VAL A 33 2.98 9.74 4.61
CA VAL A 33 3.61 10.33 3.43
C VAL A 33 2.68 10.28 2.22
N ASN A 34 2.72 11.31 1.37
CA ASN A 34 1.93 11.34 0.15
C ASN A 34 2.78 10.98 -1.07
N TRP A 35 2.78 9.71 -1.43
CA TRP A 35 3.48 9.16 -2.57
C TRP A 35 2.55 8.68 -3.70
N ARG A 36 1.42 9.33 -3.87
CA ARG A 36 0.48 9.01 -4.96
C ARG A 36 1.15 9.15 -6.32
N ARG A 37 1.00 8.12 -7.17
CA ARG A 37 1.57 8.07 -8.53
C ARG A 37 3.09 8.17 -8.59
N CYS A 38 3.80 7.98 -7.47
CA CYS A 38 5.26 7.98 -7.42
C CYS A 38 5.83 6.65 -7.91
N TYR A 39 7.11 6.68 -8.32
CA TYR A 39 7.82 5.54 -8.89
C TYR A 39 8.99 5.16 -8.00
N PHE A 40 8.92 3.96 -7.38
CA PHE A 40 9.94 3.40 -6.49
C PHE A 40 10.46 2.05 -7.00
N ASP A 41 10.35 1.83 -8.31
CA ASP A 41 10.74 0.56 -8.93
C ASP A 41 12.20 0.23 -8.65
N GLY A 42 12.48 -1.00 -8.20
CA GLY A 42 13.81 -1.50 -7.89
C GLY A 42 14.47 -0.86 -6.66
N ARG A 43 13.80 0.01 -5.90
CA ARG A 43 14.37 0.63 -4.69
C ARG A 43 14.37 -0.32 -3.51
N ASP A 44 15.36 -0.16 -2.64
CA ASP A 44 15.36 -0.77 -1.32
C ASP A 44 14.66 0.15 -0.32
N LEU A 45 13.51 -0.31 0.16
CA LEU A 45 12.65 0.32 1.15
C LEU A 45 12.43 -0.66 2.32
N SER A 46 13.45 -1.46 2.66
CA SER A 46 13.37 -2.41 3.77
C SER A 46 13.20 -1.69 5.11
N GLY A 47 12.29 -2.18 5.94
CA GLY A 47 12.05 -1.66 7.30
C GLY A 47 11.49 -0.26 7.39
N VAL A 48 11.08 0.37 6.28
CA VAL A 48 10.55 1.73 6.29
C VAL A 48 9.18 1.81 6.97
N ALA A 49 8.90 2.94 7.62
CA ALA A 49 7.60 3.23 8.22
C ALA A 49 6.72 4.00 7.23
N LEU A 50 5.77 3.31 6.61
CA LEU A 50 4.80 3.86 5.66
C LEU A 50 3.35 3.67 6.14
N SER A 51 3.15 3.57 7.46
CA SER A 51 1.81 3.43 8.02
C SER A 51 0.93 4.64 7.63
N GLU A 52 -0.32 4.34 7.24
CA GLU A 52 -1.30 5.32 6.74
C GLU A 52 -0.83 6.13 5.51
N ALA A 53 0.25 5.71 4.82
CA ALA A 53 0.76 6.42 3.64
C ALA A 53 -0.26 6.41 2.48
N MET A 54 -0.25 7.46 1.70
CA MET A 54 -1.07 7.61 0.49
C MET A 54 -0.27 7.13 -0.72
N LEU A 55 -0.50 5.87 -1.15
CA LEU A 55 0.25 5.16 -2.19
C LEU A 55 -0.59 4.87 -3.44
N ARG A 56 -1.70 5.59 -3.64
CA ARG A 56 -2.58 5.35 -4.79
C ARG A 56 -1.85 5.47 -6.11
N ASP A 57 -2.00 4.46 -6.98
CA ASP A 57 -1.36 4.39 -8.30
C ASP A 57 0.18 4.47 -8.26
N ALA A 58 0.81 4.33 -7.08
CA ALA A 58 2.27 4.27 -6.96
C ALA A 58 2.82 2.93 -7.48
N THR A 59 4.10 2.91 -7.86
CA THR A 59 4.73 1.68 -8.35
C THR A 59 5.98 1.33 -7.55
N PHE A 60 6.08 0.04 -7.19
CA PHE A 60 7.16 -0.57 -6.40
C PHE A 60 7.66 -1.84 -7.10
N GLN A 61 7.59 -1.90 -8.42
CA GLN A 61 7.94 -3.11 -9.15
C GLN A 61 9.39 -3.49 -8.89
N ARG A 62 9.64 -4.75 -8.52
CA ARG A 62 10.98 -5.27 -8.19
C ARG A 62 11.69 -4.49 -7.06
N ALA A 63 10.97 -3.71 -6.29
CA ALA A 63 11.49 -3.08 -5.08
C ALA A 63 11.62 -4.11 -3.94
N THR A 64 12.34 -3.74 -2.89
CA THR A 64 12.41 -4.48 -1.63
C THR A 64 11.67 -3.69 -0.54
N LEU A 65 10.66 -4.32 0.08
CA LEU A 65 9.85 -3.78 1.19
C LEU A 65 9.88 -4.77 2.37
N LYS A 66 11.00 -5.50 2.52
CA LYS A 66 11.17 -6.47 3.62
C LYS A 66 10.95 -5.78 4.97
N ASP A 67 10.10 -6.39 5.81
CA ASP A 67 9.77 -5.90 7.16
C ASP A 67 9.26 -4.44 7.23
N ALA A 68 8.83 -3.86 6.10
CA ALA A 68 8.26 -2.51 6.07
C ALA A 68 6.88 -2.47 6.73
N ASP A 69 6.51 -1.33 7.30
CA ASP A 69 5.20 -1.10 7.89
C ASP A 69 4.32 -0.24 6.96
N LEU A 70 3.35 -0.87 6.29
CA LEU A 70 2.34 -0.25 5.45
C LEU A 70 0.94 -0.36 6.08
N SER A 71 0.85 -0.52 7.40
CA SER A 71 -0.44 -0.64 8.09
C SER A 71 -1.33 0.56 7.82
N GLY A 72 -2.59 0.32 7.44
CA GLY A 72 -3.54 1.36 7.09
C GLY A 72 -3.23 2.18 5.83
N ALA A 73 -2.20 1.84 5.08
CA ALA A 73 -1.84 2.58 3.86
C ALA A 73 -2.94 2.47 2.78
N ASP A 74 -3.19 3.57 2.06
CA ASP A 74 -4.07 3.58 0.89
C ASP A 74 -3.27 3.30 -0.39
N ALA A 75 -3.15 2.01 -0.72
CA ALA A 75 -2.45 1.48 -1.88
C ALA A 75 -3.42 1.07 -3.01
N TYR A 76 -4.55 1.80 -3.16
CA TYR A 76 -5.49 1.56 -4.26
C TYR A 76 -4.76 1.59 -5.60
N ARG A 77 -4.87 0.50 -6.39
CA ARG A 77 -4.23 0.30 -7.70
C ARG A 77 -2.71 0.44 -7.70
N ALA A 78 -2.05 0.37 -6.55
CA ALA A 78 -0.59 0.36 -6.49
C ALA A 78 -0.03 -0.92 -7.14
N LYS A 79 1.19 -0.84 -7.67
CA LYS A 79 1.84 -1.95 -8.37
C LYS A 79 3.02 -2.49 -7.56
N PHE A 80 2.86 -3.69 -7.06
CA PHE A 80 3.89 -4.46 -6.33
C PHE A 80 4.36 -5.67 -7.13
N VAL A 81 4.41 -5.57 -8.46
CA VAL A 81 4.77 -6.71 -9.31
C VAL A 81 6.20 -7.16 -9.05
N SER A 82 6.38 -8.43 -8.69
CA SER A 82 7.68 -9.02 -8.34
C SER A 82 8.42 -8.27 -7.22
N THR A 83 7.71 -7.61 -6.31
CA THR A 83 8.28 -6.92 -5.15
C THR A 83 8.63 -7.94 -4.08
N ALA A 84 9.82 -7.83 -3.48
CA ALA A 84 10.20 -8.61 -2.32
C ALA A 84 9.72 -7.91 -1.04
N MET A 85 8.69 -8.46 -0.38
CA MET A 85 8.09 -7.86 0.80
C MET A 85 7.81 -8.89 1.92
N PRO A 86 8.79 -9.80 2.21
CA PRO A 86 8.58 -10.76 3.29
C PRO A 86 8.49 -10.03 4.64
N GLY A 87 7.59 -10.50 5.50
CA GLY A 87 7.35 -9.92 6.82
C GLY A 87 6.72 -8.54 6.82
N VAL A 88 6.27 -8.03 5.67
CA VAL A 88 5.62 -6.72 5.57
C VAL A 88 4.34 -6.68 6.40
N LYS A 89 4.06 -5.53 7.03
CA LYS A 89 2.80 -5.26 7.71
C LYS A 89 1.87 -4.49 6.79
N LEU A 90 0.73 -5.09 6.48
CA LEU A 90 -0.33 -4.52 5.62
C LEU A 90 -1.68 -4.51 6.37
N ASP A 91 -1.65 -4.52 7.72
CA ASP A 91 -2.84 -4.58 8.53
C ASP A 91 -3.77 -3.39 8.24
N GLY A 92 -5.03 -3.66 7.91
CA GLY A 92 -6.00 -2.63 7.52
C GLY A 92 -5.66 -1.85 6.25
N ALA A 93 -4.63 -2.23 5.51
CA ALA A 93 -4.25 -1.54 4.28
C ALA A 93 -5.33 -1.68 3.19
N ARG A 94 -5.51 -0.64 2.39
CA ARG A 94 -6.44 -0.61 1.26
C ARG A 94 -5.72 -0.98 -0.03
N LEU A 95 -5.78 -2.27 -0.40
CA LEU A 95 -5.12 -2.87 -1.56
C LEU A 95 -6.12 -3.19 -2.70
N ILE A 96 -7.24 -2.47 -2.76
CA ILE A 96 -8.26 -2.69 -3.79
C ILE A 96 -7.64 -2.48 -5.18
N GLU A 97 -7.82 -3.45 -6.09
CA GLU A 97 -7.25 -3.44 -7.45
C GLU A 97 -5.72 -3.36 -7.51
N ALA A 98 -5.01 -3.54 -6.39
CA ALA A 98 -3.54 -3.57 -6.38
C ALA A 98 -3.02 -4.78 -7.17
N ASP A 99 -1.86 -4.61 -7.80
CA ASP A 99 -1.19 -5.69 -8.54
C ASP A 99 0.00 -6.22 -7.74
N LEU A 100 -0.20 -7.37 -7.10
CA LEU A 100 0.78 -8.12 -6.31
C LEU A 100 1.27 -9.37 -7.07
N THR A 101 1.16 -9.38 -8.39
CA THR A 101 1.59 -10.51 -9.23
C THR A 101 3.06 -10.83 -8.97
N ARG A 102 3.34 -12.09 -8.61
CA ARG A 102 4.68 -12.60 -8.27
C ARG A 102 5.36 -11.86 -7.10
N ALA A 103 4.63 -11.17 -6.25
CA ALA A 103 5.20 -10.59 -5.04
C ALA A 103 5.52 -11.68 -4.02
N ASP A 104 6.61 -11.49 -3.25
CA ASP A 104 6.92 -12.33 -2.10
C ASP A 104 6.36 -11.68 -0.83
N LEU A 105 5.31 -12.28 -0.28
CA LEU A 105 4.60 -11.89 0.92
C LEU A 105 4.77 -12.93 2.03
N THR A 106 5.86 -13.69 2.00
CA THR A 106 6.14 -14.72 3.02
C THR A 106 6.09 -14.11 4.41
N GLY A 107 5.24 -14.66 5.29
CA GLY A 107 5.06 -14.18 6.67
C GLY A 107 4.47 -12.78 6.81
N ALA A 108 3.88 -12.23 5.74
CA ALA A 108 3.24 -10.92 5.78
C ALA A 108 2.00 -10.91 6.69
N SER A 109 1.74 -9.79 7.36
CA SER A 109 0.48 -9.55 8.04
C SER A 109 -0.47 -8.76 7.13
N LEU A 110 -1.64 -9.35 6.85
CA LEU A 110 -2.70 -8.81 5.99
C LEU A 110 -4.03 -8.71 6.76
N LYS A 111 -3.96 -8.59 8.09
CA LYS A 111 -5.15 -8.56 8.95
C LYS A 111 -6.05 -7.39 8.58
N ASP A 112 -7.34 -7.67 8.41
CA ASP A 112 -8.35 -6.68 8.04
C ASP A 112 -8.05 -5.91 6.74
N ALA A 113 -7.04 -6.32 5.94
CA ALA A 113 -6.70 -5.69 4.69
C ALA A 113 -7.82 -5.82 3.64
N ASP A 114 -8.00 -4.78 2.83
CA ASP A 114 -8.99 -4.78 1.74
C ASP A 114 -8.32 -5.11 0.40
N LEU A 115 -8.35 -6.39 0.02
CA LEU A 115 -7.76 -6.95 -1.19
C LEU A 115 -8.80 -7.20 -2.31
N ARG A 116 -9.94 -6.53 -2.26
CA ARG A 116 -10.98 -6.74 -3.31
C ARG A 116 -10.44 -6.43 -4.68
N ASN A 117 -10.65 -7.39 -5.61
CA ASN A 117 -10.16 -7.33 -6.99
C ASN A 117 -8.62 -7.19 -7.13
N ALA A 118 -7.85 -7.44 -6.08
CA ALA A 118 -6.39 -7.45 -6.14
C ALA A 118 -5.88 -8.65 -6.96
N LYS A 119 -4.75 -8.49 -7.62
CA LYS A 119 -4.08 -9.56 -8.36
C LYS A 119 -2.94 -10.14 -7.53
N LEU A 120 -3.07 -11.40 -7.15
CA LEU A 120 -2.07 -12.16 -6.38
C LEU A 120 -1.54 -13.37 -7.18
N VAL A 121 -1.63 -13.29 -8.51
CA VAL A 121 -1.24 -14.40 -9.39
C VAL A 121 0.23 -14.76 -9.21
N ASN A 122 0.54 -16.02 -8.92
CA ASN A 122 1.89 -16.51 -8.64
C ASN A 122 2.57 -15.82 -7.43
N ALA A 123 1.83 -15.17 -6.53
CA ALA A 123 2.40 -14.59 -5.31
C ALA A 123 2.81 -15.70 -4.33
N THR A 124 3.87 -15.45 -3.56
CA THR A 124 4.27 -16.29 -2.44
C THR A 124 3.64 -15.74 -1.16
N LEU A 125 2.71 -16.48 -0.56
CA LEU A 125 1.93 -16.10 0.61
C LEU A 125 2.15 -17.09 1.76
N ILE A 126 3.29 -17.77 1.77
CA ILE A 126 3.64 -18.79 2.76
C ILE A 126 3.60 -18.16 4.16
N LYS A 127 2.80 -18.75 5.06
CA LYS A 127 2.61 -18.27 6.46
C LYS A 127 2.09 -16.83 6.57
N ALA A 128 1.50 -16.26 5.53
CA ALA A 128 0.84 -14.95 5.63
C ALA A 128 -0.43 -15.04 6.49
N ASP A 129 -0.80 -13.95 7.16
CA ASP A 129 -1.97 -13.87 8.01
C ASP A 129 -3.06 -13.02 7.34
N PHE A 130 -4.15 -13.67 6.89
CA PHE A 130 -5.31 -13.04 6.25
C PHE A 130 -6.49 -12.83 7.19
N THR A 131 -6.30 -12.93 8.50
CA THR A 131 -7.40 -12.78 9.47
C THR A 131 -8.21 -11.51 9.20
N GLY A 132 -9.52 -11.64 8.97
CA GLY A 132 -10.41 -10.50 8.68
C GLY A 132 -10.26 -9.86 7.29
N ALA A 133 -9.33 -10.31 6.46
CA ALA A 133 -9.09 -9.73 5.13
C ALA A 133 -10.30 -9.89 4.19
N LYS A 134 -10.50 -8.92 3.30
CA LYS A 134 -11.55 -8.91 2.28
C LYS A 134 -10.99 -9.33 0.93
N LEU A 135 -11.31 -10.55 0.48
CA LEU A 135 -10.77 -11.15 -0.74
C LEU A 135 -11.78 -11.22 -1.91
N ALA A 136 -12.92 -10.55 -1.84
CA ALA A 136 -13.93 -10.63 -2.90
C ALA A 136 -13.35 -10.20 -4.25
N GLY A 137 -13.37 -11.11 -5.24
CA GLY A 137 -12.82 -10.86 -6.57
C GLY A 137 -11.29 -10.87 -6.67
N ALA A 138 -10.56 -11.17 -5.58
CA ALA A 138 -9.10 -11.31 -5.63
C ALA A 138 -8.69 -12.52 -6.49
N ASP A 139 -7.66 -12.35 -7.31
CA ASP A 139 -7.12 -13.39 -8.17
C ASP A 139 -5.92 -14.07 -7.52
N LEU A 140 -6.13 -15.23 -6.91
CA LEU A 140 -5.12 -16.03 -6.22
C LEU A 140 -4.53 -17.15 -7.08
N ARG A 141 -4.79 -17.16 -8.39
CA ARG A 141 -4.31 -18.26 -9.24
C ARG A 141 -2.82 -18.50 -9.08
N GLN A 142 -2.46 -19.76 -8.79
CA GLN A 142 -1.08 -20.20 -8.55
C GLN A 142 -0.35 -19.48 -7.41
N ALA A 143 -1.05 -18.78 -6.53
CA ALA A 143 -0.47 -18.23 -5.31
C ALA A 143 -0.19 -19.39 -4.33
N ASP A 144 0.98 -19.38 -3.68
CA ASP A 144 1.35 -20.35 -2.65
C ASP A 144 0.88 -19.86 -1.28
N LEU A 145 -0.14 -20.52 -0.73
CA LEU A 145 -0.78 -20.21 0.53
C LEU A 145 -0.35 -21.18 1.67
N SER A 146 0.71 -21.95 1.47
CA SER A 146 1.15 -22.97 2.44
C SER A 146 1.34 -22.37 3.83
N GLY A 147 0.63 -22.91 4.82
CA GLY A 147 0.68 -22.46 6.21
C GLY A 147 0.10 -21.07 6.47
N ALA A 148 -0.56 -20.44 5.50
CA ALA A 148 -1.21 -19.14 5.71
C ALA A 148 -2.42 -19.28 6.65
N THR A 149 -2.62 -18.31 7.53
CA THR A 149 -3.85 -18.19 8.34
C THR A 149 -4.93 -17.54 7.50
N TRP A 150 -6.08 -18.24 7.37
CA TRP A 150 -7.18 -17.78 6.52
C TRP A 150 -8.03 -16.69 7.16
N ILE A 151 -8.99 -16.16 6.40
CA ILE A 151 -9.79 -14.98 6.76
C ILE A 151 -10.60 -15.12 8.07
N ASP A 152 -10.89 -16.33 8.52
CA ASP A 152 -11.57 -16.58 9.79
C ASP A 152 -10.63 -16.54 11.02
N GLY A 153 -9.32 -16.38 10.79
CA GLY A 153 -8.29 -16.35 11.82
C GLY A 153 -8.05 -17.68 12.55
N LYS A 154 -8.65 -18.78 12.07
CA LYS A 154 -8.59 -20.10 12.71
C LYS A 154 -8.10 -21.19 11.78
N HIS A 155 -8.52 -21.13 10.52
CA HIS A 155 -8.12 -22.09 9.51
C HIS A 155 -6.70 -21.77 9.03
N VAL A 156 -5.80 -22.75 9.10
CA VAL A 156 -4.45 -22.67 8.56
C VAL A 156 -4.39 -23.53 7.30
N CYS A 157 -4.04 -22.91 6.19
CA CYS A 157 -3.96 -23.60 4.89
C CYS A 157 -2.91 -24.71 4.93
N ALA A 158 -3.26 -25.88 4.43
CA ALA A 158 -2.34 -27.02 4.38
C ALA A 158 -1.10 -26.71 3.53
N GLU A 159 -0.05 -27.49 3.74
CA GLU A 159 1.11 -27.48 2.86
C GLU A 159 0.70 -27.73 1.39
N LYS A 160 1.29 -27.00 0.47
CA LYS A 160 0.96 -27.03 -0.97
C LYS A 160 -0.45 -26.54 -1.31
N SER A 161 -1.04 -25.69 -0.48
CA SER A 161 -2.26 -24.93 -0.83
C SER A 161 -1.94 -23.92 -1.92
N VAL A 162 -2.31 -24.23 -3.16
CA VAL A 162 -2.02 -23.36 -4.33
C VAL A 162 -3.31 -22.86 -4.94
N GLY A 163 -3.44 -21.55 -5.06
CA GLY A 163 -4.61 -20.88 -5.64
C GLY A 163 -5.84 -20.84 -4.73
N GLN A 164 -5.89 -21.70 -3.73
CA GLN A 164 -6.95 -21.76 -2.71
C GLN A 164 -6.39 -22.32 -1.40
N CYS A 165 -7.02 -21.96 -0.30
CA CYS A 165 -6.71 -22.50 1.01
C CYS A 165 -7.42 -23.85 1.21
N ASN A 166 -6.67 -24.93 1.39
CA ASN A 166 -7.15 -26.29 1.58
C ASN A 166 -6.93 -26.72 3.03
#